data_f0b5de0f3da64ccf0469821d2246f27c
#
_entry.id   f0b5de0f3da64ccf0469821d2246f27c
#
_cell.length_a   1.000
_cell.length_b   1.000
_cell.length_c   1.000
_cell.angle_alpha   90.00
_cell.angle_beta   90.00
_cell.angle_gamma   90.00
#
_symmetry.space_group_name_H-M   'P 1'
#
loop_
_entity.id
_entity.type
_entity.pdbx_description
1 polymer ?
#
loop_
_entity_poly.entity_id
_entity_poly.type
_entity_poly.pdbx_seq_one_letter_code
_entity_poly.pdbx_strand_id
1 'polypeptide(L)'
;MNYANTVAQNDMTFSYHPMPFFNDVENKSTFNKKLDLNLYCIKRPQQTCFIRVTNPNMLAWGIEMGDMLVVEKNDSLFIGDLVVVEKQDEFHIYEFAGVSGNEFVFMALDSKVENIKTTQWTSLPLVGTVTNTIHQMKPRRDLMKFAA
;
A
#
# COMPACT_ATOMS: atom_id res chain seq x y z
N MET A 1 20.27 -13.71 -8.60
CA MET A 1 20.73 -13.23 -7.74
C MET A 1 19.98 -12.85 -6.69
N ASN A 2 20.31 -12.90 -5.68
CA ASN A 2 19.57 -12.95 -4.69
C ASN A 2 19.91 -12.15 -3.63
N TYR A 3 20.10 -10.88 -3.78
CA TYR A 3 20.35 -10.01 -2.72
C TYR A 3 19.28 -10.01 -1.72
N ALA A 4 18.07 -10.06 -2.15
CA ALA A 4 16.97 -10.00 -1.21
C ALA A 4 17.00 -11.18 -0.29
N ASN A 5 17.32 -12.31 -0.81
CA ASN A 5 17.36 -13.49 0.03
C ASN A 5 18.50 -13.41 1.01
N THR A 6 19.60 -12.89 0.57
CA THR A 6 20.71 -12.75 1.46
C THR A 6 20.40 -11.84 2.59
N VAL A 7 19.77 -10.75 2.26
CA VAL A 7 19.42 -9.80 3.29
C VAL A 7 18.44 -10.41 4.25
N ALA A 8 17.49 -11.10 3.73
CA ALA A 8 16.48 -11.69 4.57
C ALA A 8 17.08 -12.70 5.51
N GLN A 9 18.09 -13.36 5.09
CA GLN A 9 18.67 -14.33 5.95
C GLN A 9 19.42 -13.70 7.08
N ASN A 10 20.03 -12.61 6.82
CA ASN A 10 20.74 -11.96 7.86
C ASN A 10 19.85 -11.13 8.66
N ASP A 11 18.81 -10.93 8.13
CA ASP A 11 17.75 -10.38 8.75
C ASP A 11 17.92 -9.32 9.64
N MET A 12 18.59 -9.28 10.45
CA MET A 12 18.54 -8.29 11.35
C MET A 12 19.16 -7.09 10.86
N THR A 13 20.04 -7.11 10.03
CA THR A 13 20.62 -5.92 9.62
C THR A 13 20.01 -5.60 8.39
N PHE A 14 19.75 -4.43 8.13
CA PHE A 14 19.28 -4.18 6.93
C PHE A 14 20.34 -3.73 6.08
N SER A 15 20.36 -4.11 4.90
CA SER A 15 21.30 -3.78 4.04
C SER A 15 20.81 -2.71 3.19
N TYR A 16 21.64 -1.81 2.89
CA TYR A 16 21.24 -0.69 2.14
C TYR A 16 21.56 -0.96 0.71
N HIS A 17 20.56 -1.01 -0.06
CA HIS A 17 20.75 -1.16 -1.48
C HIS A 17 20.34 0.12 -2.13
N PRO A 18 21.21 0.80 -2.71
CA PRO A 18 20.90 2.08 -3.32
C PRO A 18 20.12 1.90 -4.57
N MET A 19 18.86 1.80 -4.40
CA MET A 19 18.01 1.59 -5.47
C MET A 19 18.09 2.51 -6.63
N PRO A 20 18.38 3.71 -6.44
CA PRO A 20 18.38 4.61 -7.56
C PRO A 20 19.32 4.22 -8.61
N PHE A 21 20.18 3.38 -8.27
CA PHE A 21 21.06 3.09 -9.16
C PHE A 21 20.66 2.08 -10.02
N PHE A 22 19.64 1.61 -9.97
CA PHE A 22 19.16 0.86 -10.84
C PHE A 22 20.04 0.74 -11.96
N ASN A 23 21.04 0.27 -11.88
CA ASN A 23 21.75 -0.09 -12.98
C ASN A 23 21.05 -1.13 -13.65
N ASP A 24 20.25 -0.75 -14.44
CA ASP A 24 19.57 -1.67 -15.20
C ASP A 24 20.58 -2.19 -16.18
N VAL A 25 21.21 -3.18 -15.80
CA VAL A 25 22.20 -3.74 -16.61
C VAL A 25 21.69 -4.15 -17.94
N GLU A 26 20.45 -4.52 -17.91
CA GLU A 26 19.91 -4.99 -19.10
C GLU A 26 19.56 -3.93 -20.06
N ASN A 27 19.47 -2.77 -19.61
CA ASN A 27 19.06 -1.70 -20.46
C ASN A 27 20.15 -0.68 -20.44
N LYS A 28 21.16 -0.92 -21.17
CA LYS A 28 22.30 -0.06 -21.10
C LYS A 28 22.04 1.35 -21.53
N SER A 29 20.98 1.56 -22.25
CA SER A 29 20.70 2.90 -22.70
C SER A 29 20.12 3.74 -21.61
N THR A 30 19.86 3.17 -20.45
CA THR A 30 19.21 3.94 -19.45
C THR A 30 20.01 4.08 -18.23
N PHE A 31 21.31 3.95 -18.35
CA PHE A 31 22.03 3.98 -17.15
C PHE A 31 21.93 5.24 -16.43
N ASN A 32 21.54 6.27 -16.89
CA ASN A 32 21.38 7.45 -16.11
C ASN A 32 19.96 7.70 -15.69
N LYS A 33 19.12 6.72 -15.85
CA LYS A 33 17.75 6.90 -15.54
C LYS A 33 17.56 6.99 -14.05
N LYS A 34 16.88 7.98 -13.62
CA LYS A 34 16.57 8.10 -12.20
C LYS A 34 15.44 7.19 -11.84
N LEU A 35 15.39 6.81 -10.59
CA LEU A 35 14.29 6.05 -10.09
C LEU A 35 13.02 6.85 -10.21
N ASP A 36 12.03 6.30 -10.81
CA ASP A 36 10.73 6.94 -10.92
C ASP A 36 9.78 6.17 -10.02
N LEU A 37 9.41 6.79 -8.93
CA LEU A 37 8.53 6.17 -7.97
C LEU A 37 7.18 5.83 -8.58
N ASN A 38 6.73 6.63 -9.50
CA ASN A 38 5.47 6.34 -10.16
C ASN A 38 5.54 5.02 -10.92
N LEU A 39 6.64 4.78 -11.61
CA LEU A 39 6.78 3.53 -12.32
C LEU A 39 6.91 2.36 -11.35
N TYR A 40 7.48 2.61 -10.20
CA TYR A 40 7.65 1.57 -9.22
C TYR A 40 6.34 1.19 -8.55
N CYS A 41 5.56 2.15 -8.14
CA CYS A 41 4.35 1.91 -7.40
C CYS A 41 3.11 1.76 -8.24
N ILE A 42 3.08 2.38 -9.42
CA ILE A 42 1.87 2.43 -10.22
C ILE A 42 2.08 1.63 -11.48
N LYS A 43 1.53 0.43 -11.48
CA LYS A 43 1.66 -0.44 -12.63
C LYS A 43 0.57 -0.19 -13.66
N ARG A 44 -0.59 0.23 -13.23
CA ARG A 44 -1.72 0.49 -14.12
C ARG A 44 -2.30 1.84 -13.78
N PRO A 45 -1.74 2.90 -14.35
CA PRO A 45 -2.11 4.26 -13.94
C PRO A 45 -3.59 4.58 -14.09
N GLN A 46 -4.22 4.02 -15.09
CA GLN A 46 -5.62 4.34 -15.29
C GLN A 46 -6.54 3.64 -14.31
N GLN A 47 -6.01 2.72 -13.55
CA GLN A 47 -6.78 1.97 -12.58
C GLN A 47 -6.27 2.21 -11.17
N THR A 48 -5.50 3.25 -10.98
CA THR A 48 -4.87 3.54 -9.70
C THR A 48 -5.32 4.89 -9.18
N CYS A 49 -5.60 4.95 -7.90
CA CYS A 49 -5.87 6.22 -7.26
C CYS A 49 -5.11 6.31 -5.95
N PHE A 50 -5.09 7.50 -5.38
CA PHE A 50 -4.43 7.72 -4.11
C PHE A 50 -5.46 8.13 -3.09
N ILE A 51 -5.34 7.59 -1.89
CA ILE A 51 -6.26 7.92 -0.82
C ILE A 51 -5.43 8.30 0.39
N ARG A 52 -5.75 9.45 0.99
CA ARG A 52 -5.05 9.89 2.18
C ARG A 52 -5.73 9.32 3.40
N VAL A 53 -4.95 8.79 4.30
CA VAL A 53 -5.47 8.21 5.52
C VAL A 53 -5.80 9.31 6.51
N THR A 54 -7.04 9.37 6.95
CA THR A 54 -7.45 10.35 7.95
C THR A 54 -7.84 9.69 9.26
N ASN A 55 -7.76 8.37 9.32
CA ASN A 55 -8.17 7.60 10.48
C ASN A 55 -6.94 7.15 11.27
N PRO A 56 -6.86 7.47 12.55
CA PRO A 56 -5.68 7.10 13.32
C PRO A 56 -5.70 5.68 13.87
N ASN A 57 -6.75 4.92 13.61
CA ASN A 57 -6.98 3.65 14.29
C ASN A 57 -6.37 2.43 13.62
N MET A 58 -5.47 2.63 12.67
CA MET A 58 -4.89 1.52 11.92
C MET A 58 -3.38 1.37 12.16
N LEU A 59 -2.91 1.90 13.28
CA LEU A 59 -1.48 1.86 13.56
C LEU A 59 -0.96 0.44 13.71
N ALA A 60 -1.77 -0.45 14.20
CA ALA A 60 -1.34 -1.84 14.36
C ALA A 60 -0.99 -2.48 13.03
N TRP A 61 -1.48 -1.91 11.93
CA TRP A 61 -1.19 -2.41 10.59
C TRP A 61 -0.08 -1.61 9.93
N GLY A 62 0.50 -0.67 10.66
CA GLY A 62 1.54 0.18 10.11
C GLY A 62 1.02 1.30 9.24
N ILE A 63 -0.27 1.59 9.32
CA ILE A 63 -0.88 2.66 8.55
C ILE A 63 -1.18 3.80 9.50
N GLU A 64 -0.61 4.95 9.22
CA GLU A 64 -0.76 6.12 10.09
C GLU A 64 -1.59 7.20 9.44
N MET A 65 -2.17 8.02 10.27
CA MET A 65 -2.91 9.16 9.77
C MET A 65 -1.97 10.04 8.97
N GLY A 66 -2.40 10.45 7.82
CA GLY A 66 -1.56 11.24 6.92
C GLY A 66 -0.88 10.43 5.84
N ASP A 67 -0.84 9.12 5.99
CA ASP A 67 -0.22 8.27 4.97
C ASP A 67 -1.02 8.36 3.67
N MET A 68 -0.33 8.11 2.58
CA MET A 68 -0.96 8.06 1.28
C MET A 68 -1.01 6.62 0.82
N LEU A 69 -2.18 6.13 0.56
CA LEU A 69 -2.35 4.78 0.05
C LEU A 69 -2.42 4.80 -1.47
N VAL A 70 -1.70 3.88 -2.08
CA VAL A 70 -1.81 3.67 -3.52
C VAL A 70 -2.78 2.52 -3.69
N VAL A 71 -3.88 2.77 -4.37
CA VAL A 71 -4.99 1.83 -4.46
C VAL A 71 -5.25 1.49 -5.93
N GLU A 72 -5.20 0.22 -6.25
CA GLU A 72 -5.40 -0.22 -7.62
C GLU A 72 -6.71 -0.99 -7.72
N LYS A 73 -7.47 -0.72 -8.76
CA LYS A 73 -8.77 -1.33 -8.92
C LYS A 73 -8.64 -2.85 -9.02
N ASN A 74 -9.55 -3.55 -8.34
CA ASN A 74 -9.48 -4.99 -8.27
C ASN A 74 -10.12 -5.68 -9.44
N ASP A 75 -9.43 -6.68 -9.96
CA ASP A 75 -10.03 -7.62 -10.87
C ASP A 75 -10.17 -8.97 -10.17
N SER A 76 -9.40 -9.20 -9.15
CA SER A 76 -9.41 -10.47 -8.43
C SER A 76 -9.10 -10.17 -6.98
N LEU A 77 -9.24 -11.17 -6.14
CA LEU A 77 -9.13 -10.99 -4.71
C LEU A 77 -8.32 -12.15 -4.15
N PHE A 78 -7.29 -11.83 -3.40
CA PHE A 78 -6.46 -12.84 -2.77
C PHE A 78 -6.49 -12.68 -1.26
N ILE A 79 -6.40 -13.79 -0.56
CA ILE A 79 -6.40 -13.75 0.90
C ILE A 79 -5.23 -12.90 1.37
N GLY A 80 -5.50 -11.99 2.26
CA GLY A 80 -4.52 -11.05 2.78
C GLY A 80 -4.53 -9.71 2.09
N ASP A 81 -5.27 -9.57 0.99
CA ASP A 81 -5.37 -8.28 0.33
C ASP A 81 -6.03 -7.26 1.24
N LEU A 82 -5.50 -6.06 1.25
CA LEU A 82 -6.14 -4.95 1.94
C LEU A 82 -6.95 -4.20 0.90
N VAL A 83 -8.24 -4.15 1.10
CA VAL A 83 -9.15 -3.52 0.14
C VAL A 83 -9.79 -2.29 0.75
N VAL A 84 -10.10 -1.35 -0.08
CA VAL A 84 -10.76 -0.12 0.33
C VAL A 84 -12.21 -0.17 -0.09
N VAL A 85 -13.10 0.04 0.86
CA VAL A 85 -14.53 0.06 0.61
C VAL A 85 -15.05 1.45 0.91
N GLU A 86 -15.83 2.00 -0.01
CA GLU A 86 -16.44 3.29 0.21
C GLU A 86 -17.80 3.09 0.85
N LYS A 87 -18.03 3.74 1.99
CA LYS A 87 -19.24 3.54 2.72
C LYS A 87 -19.63 4.84 3.34
N GLN A 88 -20.79 5.36 3.00
CA GLN A 88 -21.30 6.61 3.57
C GLN A 88 -20.32 7.76 3.36
N ASP A 89 -19.77 7.83 2.17
CA ASP A 89 -18.83 8.88 1.79
C ASP A 89 -17.52 8.81 2.58
N GLU A 90 -17.23 7.68 3.19
CA GLU A 90 -15.96 7.46 3.87
C GLU A 90 -15.31 6.23 3.33
N PHE A 91 -13.98 6.18 3.40
CA PHE A 91 -13.24 5.02 2.95
C PHE A 91 -12.82 4.22 4.16
N HIS A 92 -13.07 2.93 4.10
CA HIS A 92 -12.66 2.01 5.16
C HIS A 92 -11.79 0.91 4.55
N ILE A 93 -10.81 0.46 5.31
CA ILE A 93 -9.90 -0.57 4.84
C ILE A 93 -10.20 -1.88 5.53
N TYR A 94 -10.29 -2.92 4.75
CA TYR A 94 -10.54 -4.26 5.27
C TYR A 94 -9.48 -5.22 4.75
N GLU A 95 -9.21 -6.25 5.51
CA GLU A 95 -8.37 -7.33 5.02
C GLU A 95 -9.28 -8.46 4.56
N PHE A 96 -9.05 -8.98 3.38
CA PHE A 96 -9.81 -10.13 2.93
C PHE A 96 -9.25 -11.34 3.66
N ALA A 97 -10.02 -11.87 4.59
CA ALA A 97 -9.56 -12.96 5.44
C ALA A 97 -9.79 -14.34 4.83
N GLY A 98 -10.65 -14.44 3.84
CA GLY A 98 -10.92 -15.71 3.21
C GLY A 98 -12.40 -16.00 3.12
N VAL A 99 -12.74 -17.26 2.90
CA VAL A 99 -14.11 -17.69 2.71
C VAL A 99 -14.49 -18.61 3.86
N SER A 100 -15.63 -18.35 4.46
CA SER A 100 -16.15 -19.18 5.52
C SER A 100 -17.53 -19.66 5.08
N GLY A 101 -17.68 -20.95 4.86
CA GLY A 101 -18.89 -21.47 4.26
C GLY A 101 -18.94 -20.99 2.83
N ASN A 102 -19.97 -20.25 2.49
CA ASN A 102 -20.03 -19.66 1.16
C ASN A 102 -19.99 -18.14 1.25
N GLU A 103 -19.44 -17.60 2.34
CA GLU A 103 -19.35 -16.17 2.51
C GLU A 103 -17.91 -15.70 2.48
N PHE A 104 -17.69 -14.58 1.80
CA PHE A 104 -16.39 -13.93 1.80
C PHE A 104 -16.32 -13.05 3.04
N VAL A 105 -15.24 -13.15 3.79
CA VAL A 105 -15.09 -12.45 5.05
C VAL A 105 -14.03 -11.36 4.92
N PHE A 106 -14.43 -10.15 5.28
CA PHE A 106 -13.54 -9.00 5.26
C PHE A 106 -13.44 -8.45 6.68
N MET A 107 -12.25 -8.39 7.19
CA MET A 107 -12.01 -7.95 8.56
C MET A 107 -11.59 -6.50 8.53
N ALA A 108 -12.27 -5.65 9.26
CA ALA A 108 -11.95 -4.24 9.29
C ALA A 108 -10.63 -4.02 10.02
N LEU A 109 -9.79 -3.16 9.48
CA LEU A 109 -8.55 -2.82 10.13
C LEU A 109 -8.79 -1.95 11.35
N ASP A 110 -9.83 -1.15 11.30
CA ASP A 110 -10.22 -0.31 12.43
C ASP A 110 -11.16 -1.12 13.31
N SER A 111 -10.78 -1.37 14.54
CA SER A 111 -11.59 -2.18 15.43
C SER A 111 -12.94 -1.57 15.76
N LYS A 112 -13.14 -0.30 15.45
CA LYS A 112 -14.41 0.34 15.69
C LYS A 112 -15.40 0.12 14.55
N VAL A 113 -14.97 -0.52 13.49
CA VAL A 113 -15.78 -0.75 12.32
C VAL A 113 -16.11 -2.22 12.26
N GLU A 114 -17.32 -2.55 11.85
CA GLU A 114 -17.73 -3.94 11.82
C GLU A 114 -17.18 -4.64 10.60
N ASN A 115 -16.92 -5.92 10.74
CA ASN A 115 -16.45 -6.74 9.64
C ASN A 115 -17.57 -6.97 8.64
N ILE A 116 -17.22 -7.33 7.43
CA ILE A 116 -18.18 -7.56 6.37
C ILE A 116 -18.17 -9.05 6.01
N LYS A 117 -19.33 -9.63 5.86
CA LYS A 117 -19.48 -10.96 5.31
C LYS A 117 -20.47 -10.87 4.17
N THR A 118 -20.13 -11.41 3.03
CA THR A 118 -20.99 -11.33 1.87
C THR A 118 -20.81 -12.56 0.99
N THR A 119 -21.87 -12.96 0.31
CA THR A 119 -21.78 -14.06 -0.63
C THR A 119 -21.30 -13.61 -1.99
N GLN A 120 -21.28 -12.28 -2.23
CA GLN A 120 -20.82 -11.76 -3.49
C GLN A 120 -19.98 -10.56 -3.25
N TRP A 121 -18.68 -10.73 -3.29
CA TRP A 121 -17.80 -9.59 -3.01
C TRP A 121 -17.85 -8.52 -4.10
N THR A 122 -18.24 -8.91 -5.29
CA THR A 122 -18.31 -7.93 -6.37
C THR A 122 -19.44 -6.94 -6.18
N SER A 123 -20.35 -7.22 -5.25
CA SER A 123 -21.43 -6.29 -4.98
C SER A 123 -21.03 -5.22 -3.97
N LEU A 124 -19.87 -5.36 -3.36
CA LEU A 124 -19.39 -4.35 -2.42
C LEU A 124 -18.84 -3.15 -3.18
N PRO A 125 -19.01 -1.96 -2.63
CA PRO A 125 -18.47 -0.77 -3.29
C PRO A 125 -16.96 -0.66 -3.06
N LEU A 126 -16.22 -1.59 -3.66
CA LEU A 126 -14.78 -1.62 -3.52
C LEU A 126 -14.15 -0.59 -4.41
N VAL A 127 -13.25 0.18 -3.86
CA VAL A 127 -12.47 1.12 -4.64
C VAL A 127 -11.29 0.39 -5.26
N GLY A 128 -10.68 -0.51 -4.51
CA GLY A 128 -9.55 -1.28 -5.00
C GLY A 128 -8.75 -1.90 -3.89
N THR A 129 -7.60 -2.41 -4.25
CA THR A 129 -6.66 -3.04 -3.31
C THR A 129 -5.50 -2.09 -3.04
N VAL A 130 -5.10 -2.01 -1.80
CA VAL A 130 -3.96 -1.19 -1.42
C VAL A 130 -2.70 -1.92 -1.85
N THR A 131 -1.94 -1.33 -2.74
CA THR A 131 -0.70 -1.93 -3.20
C THR A 131 0.51 -1.38 -2.49
N ASN A 132 0.41 -0.15 -2.04
CA ASN A 132 1.54 0.52 -1.37
C ASN A 132 1.01 1.55 -0.41
N THR A 133 1.82 1.85 0.58
CA THR A 133 1.52 2.97 1.46
C THR A 133 2.76 3.86 1.47
N ILE A 134 2.56 5.15 1.44
CA ILE A 134 3.65 6.10 1.45
C ILE A 134 3.53 6.89 2.74
N HIS A 135 4.52 6.74 3.59
CA HIS A 135 4.56 7.41 4.88
C HIS A 135 5.70 8.42 4.88
N GLN A 136 5.35 9.67 5.08
CA GLN A 136 6.36 10.71 5.08
C GLN A 136 6.85 10.90 6.51
N MET A 137 8.06 10.55 6.77
CA MET A 137 8.58 10.60 8.13
C MET A 137 8.95 12.00 8.56
N LYS A 138 9.34 12.82 7.59
CA LYS A 138 9.70 14.20 7.90
C LYS A 138 8.76 15.11 7.14
N PRO A 139 7.81 15.75 7.82
CA PRO A 139 6.86 16.61 7.14
C PRO A 139 7.55 17.77 6.48
N ARG A 140 7.10 18.13 5.29
CA ARG A 140 7.61 19.30 4.64
C ARG A 140 6.88 20.50 5.18
N ARG A 141 7.63 21.50 5.53
CA ARG A 141 7.05 22.70 6.08
C ARG A 141 7.68 23.89 5.45
N ASP A 142 6.88 24.87 5.21
CA ASP A 142 7.39 26.13 4.77
C ASP A 142 7.70 26.95 5.97
N LEU A 143 8.09 26.34 7.06
CA LEU A 143 8.24 27.06 8.26
C LEU A 143 9.63 27.56 8.40
N MET A 144 9.82 28.42 9.37
CA MET A 144 11.09 28.94 9.58
C MET A 144 12.08 27.89 9.85
N LYS A 145 13.25 28.07 9.28
CA LYS A 145 14.36 27.21 9.55
C LYS A 145 15.16 27.82 10.63
N PHE A 146 15.70 26.98 11.48
CA PHE A 146 16.64 27.50 12.44
C PHE A 146 17.96 27.46 11.76
N ALA A 147 18.58 28.60 11.64
CA ALA A 147 19.88 28.68 11.03
C ALA A 147 20.89 28.13 12.01
N ALA A 148 21.84 27.46 11.51
CA ALA A 148 22.86 26.88 12.36
C ALA A 148 23.86 27.93 12.78
#